data_035c3a24990601e607da00ade1d62a9c
#
_entry.id   035c3a24990601e607da00ade1d62a9c
#
_cell.length_a   1.000
_cell.length_b   1.000
_cell.length_c   1.000
_cell.angle_alpha   90.00
_cell.angle_beta   90.00
_cell.angle_gamma   90.00
#
_symmetry.space_group_name_H-M   'P 1'
#
loop_
_entity.id
_entity.type
_entity.pdbx_description
1 polymer ?
#
loop_
_entity_poly.entity_id
_entity_poly.type
_entity_poly.pdbx_seq_one_letter_code
_entity_poly.pdbx_strand_id
1 'polypeptide(L)'
;SNPYIDAQAEQEITFTYCTQFLIMLEHPFTENQETEFKSYLESIGDSIVVVADDEIVKVHVHTNDPGMAMQRGLTYGSLTTIIIENMRLERDEKISAMKEKEMQNTANAENEIRAAEENEPDVPAEEKEMGFISVSIGEGINEIFRGLGVDYIIEVGQTMNPITEDMLNAIEKV
;
A
#
# COMPACT_ATOMS: atom_id res chain seq x y z
N SER A 1 13.00 -1.53 13.84
CA SER A 1 12.56 -1.18 12.47
C SER A 1 11.46 -2.11 12.02
N ASN A 2 10.51 -1.58 11.32
CA ASN A 2 9.36 -2.33 10.83
C ASN A 2 9.73 -2.96 9.47
N PRO A 3 9.82 -4.29 9.36
CA PRO A 3 10.28 -4.96 8.14
C PRO A 3 9.39 -4.65 6.92
N TYR A 4 8.14 -4.30 7.13
CA TYR A 4 7.24 -3.91 6.04
C TYR A 4 7.60 -2.54 5.46
N ILE A 5 7.96 -1.57 6.32
CA ILE A 5 8.40 -0.24 5.90
C ILE A 5 9.75 -0.33 5.19
N ASP A 6 10.67 -1.14 5.73
CA ASP A 6 11.98 -1.36 5.15
C ASP A 6 11.86 -2.03 3.77
N ALA A 7 11.01 -3.04 3.61
CA ALA A 7 10.75 -3.68 2.32
C ALA A 7 10.13 -2.73 1.29
N GLN A 8 9.26 -1.82 1.71
CA GLN A 8 8.70 -0.78 0.82
C GLN A 8 9.75 0.26 0.42
N ALA A 9 10.67 0.60 1.32
CA ALA A 9 11.76 1.53 1.05
C ALA A 9 12.79 0.94 0.07
N GLU A 10 13.00 -0.38 0.11
CA GLU A 10 13.94 -1.09 -0.76
C GLU A 10 13.37 -1.37 -2.15
N GLN A 11 12.07 -1.21 -2.36
CA GLN A 11 11.47 -1.45 -3.66
C GLN A 11 11.99 -0.45 -4.69
N GLU A 12 12.73 -0.94 -5.67
CA GLU A 12 13.26 -0.12 -6.74
C GLU A 12 12.16 0.32 -7.71
N ILE A 13 12.04 1.62 -7.92
CA ILE A 13 11.15 2.19 -8.93
C ILE A 13 12.01 2.52 -10.15
N THR A 14 11.92 1.69 -11.17
CA THR A 14 12.68 1.84 -12.42
C THR A 14 12.22 3.04 -13.21
N PHE A 15 10.91 3.22 -13.36
CA PHE A 15 10.30 4.34 -14.06
C PHE A 15 9.58 5.25 -13.06
N THR A 16 9.90 6.53 -13.09
CA THR A 16 9.52 7.49 -12.06
C THR A 16 8.06 7.92 -12.14
N TYR A 17 7.54 8.07 -13.36
CA TYR A 17 6.25 8.71 -13.59
C TYR A 17 5.18 7.72 -14.02
N CYS A 18 4.10 7.63 -13.23
CA CYS A 18 2.85 7.04 -13.67
C CYS A 18 2.12 8.07 -14.53
N THR A 19 1.99 7.79 -15.82
CA THR A 19 1.44 8.71 -16.82
C THR A 19 0.17 8.13 -17.40
N GLN A 20 -0.92 8.89 -17.30
CA GLN A 20 -2.22 8.51 -17.84
C GLN A 20 -2.79 9.68 -18.66
N PHE A 21 -3.39 9.37 -19.80
CA PHE A 21 -4.10 10.34 -20.60
C PHE A 21 -5.09 9.67 -21.55
N LEU A 22 -6.04 10.46 -22.03
CA LEU A 22 -6.95 10.07 -23.09
C LEU A 22 -6.56 10.76 -24.39
N ILE A 23 -6.62 10.03 -25.50
CA ILE A 23 -6.47 10.56 -26.85
C ILE A 23 -7.86 10.62 -27.48
N MET A 24 -8.28 11.81 -27.85
CA MET A 24 -9.48 12.01 -28.67
C MET A 24 -9.10 11.82 -30.13
N LEU A 25 -9.50 10.68 -30.70
CA LEU A 25 -9.08 10.30 -32.05
C LEU A 25 -9.71 11.18 -33.14
N GLU A 26 -8.93 11.56 -34.13
CA GLU A 26 -9.42 12.18 -35.35
C GLU A 26 -9.94 11.13 -36.33
N HIS A 27 -9.36 9.93 -36.31
CA HIS A 27 -9.74 8.78 -37.12
C HIS A 27 -9.70 7.53 -36.27
N PRO A 28 -10.53 6.50 -36.53
CA PRO A 28 -10.49 5.24 -35.80
C PRO A 28 -9.09 4.63 -35.78
N PHE A 29 -8.72 4.11 -34.61
CA PHE A 29 -7.42 3.51 -34.37
C PHE A 29 -7.33 2.16 -35.10
N THR A 30 -6.34 1.97 -35.94
CA THR A 30 -6.12 0.68 -36.62
C THR A 30 -5.36 -0.27 -35.70
N GLU A 31 -5.48 -1.59 -35.91
CA GLU A 31 -4.71 -2.60 -35.17
C GLU A 31 -3.20 -2.37 -35.30
N ASN A 32 -2.73 -1.95 -36.46
CA ASN A 32 -1.32 -1.62 -36.69
C ASN A 32 -0.89 -0.42 -35.85
N GLN A 33 -1.69 0.64 -35.80
CA GLN A 33 -1.41 1.83 -35.00
C GLN A 33 -1.40 1.49 -33.51
N GLU A 34 -2.31 0.66 -33.05
CA GLU A 34 -2.33 0.20 -31.66
C GLU A 34 -1.06 -0.60 -31.32
N THR A 35 -0.66 -1.53 -32.19
CA THR A 35 0.55 -2.32 -32.01
C THR A 35 1.81 -1.45 -32.04
N GLU A 36 1.91 -0.54 -32.98
CA GLU A 36 3.05 0.40 -33.08
C GLU A 36 3.12 1.30 -31.85
N PHE A 37 1.99 1.79 -31.37
CA PHE A 37 1.93 2.65 -30.21
C PHE A 37 2.32 1.89 -28.92
N LYS A 38 1.81 0.70 -28.73
CA LYS A 38 2.23 -0.17 -27.61
C LYS A 38 3.73 -0.44 -27.67
N SER A 39 4.28 -0.81 -28.82
CA SER A 39 5.71 -1.07 -28.99
C SER A 39 6.55 0.18 -28.70
N TYR A 40 6.09 1.35 -29.10
CA TYR A 40 6.75 2.60 -28.78
C TYR A 40 6.78 2.88 -27.27
N LEU A 41 5.65 2.69 -26.58
CA LEU A 41 5.57 2.87 -25.15
C LEU A 41 6.45 1.86 -24.39
N GLU A 42 6.52 0.63 -24.88
CA GLU A 42 7.43 -0.41 -24.32
C GLU A 42 8.90 -0.01 -24.46
N SER A 43 9.27 0.78 -25.47
CA SER A 43 10.63 1.27 -25.63
C SER A 43 11.03 2.37 -24.63
N ILE A 44 10.06 3.04 -24.01
CA ILE A 44 10.27 4.16 -23.08
C ILE A 44 9.77 3.89 -21.65
N GLY A 45 9.12 2.77 -21.41
CA GLY A 45 8.54 2.49 -20.10
C GLY A 45 8.09 1.04 -19.93
N ASP A 46 7.34 0.84 -18.86
CA ASP A 46 6.68 -0.42 -18.55
C ASP A 46 5.23 -0.20 -18.06
N SER A 47 4.58 -1.28 -17.61
CA SER A 47 3.19 -1.23 -17.09
C SER A 47 2.21 -0.58 -18.06
N ILE A 48 2.33 -0.92 -19.33
CA ILE A 48 1.62 -0.27 -20.42
C ILE A 48 0.20 -0.83 -20.54
N VAL A 49 -0.77 0.08 -20.56
CA VAL A 49 -2.16 -0.21 -20.89
C VAL A 49 -2.60 0.75 -22.00
N VAL A 50 -3.01 0.21 -23.11
CA VAL A 50 -3.62 0.95 -24.21
C VAL A 50 -4.94 0.29 -24.55
N VAL A 51 -6.03 1.00 -24.34
CA VAL A 51 -7.39 0.54 -24.65
C VAL A 51 -8.02 1.52 -25.61
N ALA A 52 -8.33 1.08 -26.81
CA ALA A 52 -8.91 1.89 -27.86
C ALA A 52 -10.37 1.52 -28.11
N ASP A 53 -11.20 2.53 -28.32
CA ASP A 53 -12.48 2.41 -28.99
C ASP A 53 -12.49 3.28 -30.26
N ASP A 54 -13.65 3.51 -30.85
CA ASP A 54 -13.75 4.23 -32.14
C ASP A 54 -13.37 5.72 -32.03
N GLU A 55 -13.48 6.33 -30.86
CA GLU A 55 -13.30 7.78 -30.64
C GLU A 55 -12.20 8.12 -29.66
N ILE A 56 -11.90 7.21 -28.72
CA ILE A 56 -11.00 7.49 -27.59
C ILE A 56 -10.01 6.36 -27.38
N VAL A 57 -8.76 6.71 -27.08
CA VAL A 57 -7.75 5.77 -26.60
C VAL A 57 -7.37 6.16 -25.17
N LYS A 58 -7.51 5.22 -24.25
CA LYS A 58 -7.00 5.34 -22.88
C LYS A 58 -5.58 4.80 -22.83
N VAL A 59 -4.67 5.62 -22.33
CA VAL A 59 -3.26 5.29 -22.20
C VAL A 59 -2.82 5.33 -20.73
N HIS A 60 -2.10 4.32 -20.31
CA HIS A 60 -1.37 4.28 -19.06
C HIS A 60 0.02 3.74 -19.32
N VAL A 61 1.05 4.37 -18.78
CA VAL A 61 2.44 3.93 -18.89
C VAL A 61 3.26 4.45 -17.71
N HIS A 62 4.15 3.61 -17.20
CA HIS A 62 5.20 4.03 -16.27
C HIS A 62 6.46 4.35 -17.08
N THR A 63 6.91 5.59 -17.05
CA THR A 63 8.04 6.07 -17.86
C THR A 63 8.85 7.14 -17.11
N ASN A 64 10.09 7.32 -17.51
CA ASN A 64 10.88 8.49 -17.10
C ASN A 64 10.65 9.71 -18.01
N ASP A 65 10.02 9.50 -19.16
CA ASP A 65 9.82 10.50 -20.20
C ASP A 65 8.33 10.64 -20.55
N PRO A 66 7.47 11.14 -19.64
CA PRO A 66 6.04 11.29 -19.93
C PRO A 66 5.76 12.21 -21.12
N GLY A 67 6.62 13.19 -21.36
CA GLY A 67 6.52 14.07 -22.53
C GLY A 67 6.62 13.32 -23.86
N MET A 68 7.45 12.29 -23.94
CA MET A 68 7.59 11.46 -25.14
C MET A 68 6.33 10.62 -25.39
N ALA A 69 5.73 10.07 -24.34
CA ALA A 69 4.47 9.33 -24.46
C ALA A 69 3.34 10.23 -24.97
N MET A 70 3.21 11.43 -24.42
CA MET A 70 2.21 12.42 -24.85
C MET A 70 2.48 12.92 -26.26
N GLN A 71 3.73 13.19 -26.62
CA GLN A 71 4.10 13.63 -27.97
C GLN A 71 3.70 12.58 -29.02
N ARG A 72 3.89 11.30 -28.73
CA ARG A 72 3.44 10.21 -29.61
C ARG A 72 1.92 10.15 -29.68
N GLY A 73 1.23 10.30 -28.54
CA GLY A 73 -0.22 10.34 -28.49
C GLY A 73 -0.83 11.46 -29.34
N LEU A 74 -0.20 12.62 -29.37
CA LEU A 74 -0.62 13.75 -30.22
C LEU A 74 -0.62 13.46 -31.70
N THR A 75 0.12 12.47 -32.17
CA THR A 75 0.11 12.07 -33.60
C THR A 75 -1.19 11.38 -34.01
N TYR A 76 -1.97 10.91 -33.05
CA TYR A 76 -3.25 10.20 -33.28
C TYR A 76 -4.48 11.06 -33.06
N GLY A 77 -4.37 12.10 -32.25
CA GLY A 77 -5.47 13.00 -31.93
C GLY A 77 -5.09 14.01 -30.84
N SER A 78 -6.08 14.65 -30.27
CA SER A 78 -5.89 15.60 -29.18
C SER A 78 -5.88 14.89 -27.82
N LEU A 79 -5.15 15.43 -26.86
CA LEU A 79 -5.06 14.86 -25.52
C LEU A 79 -6.04 15.54 -24.56
N THR A 80 -6.59 14.74 -23.65
CA THR A 80 -7.39 15.21 -22.53
C THR A 80 -7.16 14.33 -21.29
N THR A 81 -7.58 14.81 -20.13
CA THR A 81 -7.49 14.07 -18.85
C THR A 81 -6.07 13.57 -18.60
N ILE A 82 -5.11 14.48 -18.62
CA ILE A 82 -3.69 14.16 -18.42
C ILE A 82 -3.40 14.11 -16.93
N ILE A 83 -2.91 12.97 -16.44
CA ILE A 83 -2.50 12.77 -15.05
C ILE A 83 -1.08 12.24 -15.08
N ILE A 84 -0.18 12.91 -14.37
CA ILE A 84 1.21 12.48 -14.20
C ILE A 84 1.51 12.51 -12.72
N GLU A 85 1.88 11.35 -12.17
CA GLU A 85 2.21 11.19 -10.75
C GLU A 85 3.67 10.74 -10.61
N ASN A 86 4.41 11.37 -9.70
CA ASN A 86 5.76 10.96 -9.38
C ASN A 86 5.71 9.85 -8.32
N MET A 87 5.87 8.61 -8.76
CA MET A 87 5.77 7.42 -7.89
C MET A 87 6.86 7.36 -6.82
N ARG A 88 8.01 7.98 -7.03
CA ARG A 88 9.08 8.05 -6.01
C ARG A 88 8.67 8.97 -4.87
N LEU A 89 8.14 10.14 -5.18
CA LEU A 89 7.63 11.06 -4.17
C LEU A 89 6.46 10.46 -3.41
N GLU A 90 5.52 9.86 -4.12
CA GLU A 90 4.36 9.21 -3.49
C GLU A 90 4.77 8.08 -2.54
N ARG A 91 5.76 7.27 -2.95
CA ARG A 91 6.33 6.23 -2.09
C ARG A 91 6.99 6.84 -0.85
N ASP A 92 7.82 7.84 -1.03
CA ASP A 92 8.58 8.47 0.05
C ASP A 92 7.63 9.16 1.06
N GLU A 93 6.55 9.77 0.59
CA GLU A 93 5.48 10.32 1.43
C GLU A 93 4.75 9.22 2.22
N LYS A 94 4.41 8.11 1.59
CA LYS A 94 3.79 6.95 2.27
C LYS A 94 4.69 6.37 3.34
N ILE A 95 5.98 6.19 3.05
CA ILE A 95 6.97 5.69 4.00
C ILE A 95 7.12 6.66 5.18
N SER A 96 7.19 7.95 4.92
CA SER A 96 7.28 8.98 5.96
C SER A 96 6.06 8.98 6.86
N ALA A 97 4.87 8.93 6.29
CA ALA A 97 3.61 8.87 7.03
C ALA A 97 3.49 7.57 7.88
N MET A 98 3.98 6.44 7.37
CA MET A 98 4.02 5.18 8.12
C MET A 98 4.98 5.27 9.31
N LYS A 99 6.17 5.85 9.13
CA LYS A 99 7.15 6.05 10.19
C LYS A 99 6.64 7.00 11.27
N GLU A 100 5.97 8.08 10.89
CA GLU A 100 5.35 9.02 11.84
C GLU A 100 4.27 8.33 12.68
N LYS A 101 3.41 7.53 12.07
CA LYS A 101 2.39 6.75 12.79
C LYS A 101 3.02 5.73 13.75
N GLU A 102 4.08 5.06 13.33
CA GLU A 102 4.79 4.10 14.18
C GLU A 102 5.43 4.81 15.39
N MET A 103 6.05 5.98 15.19
CA MET A 103 6.59 6.79 16.27
C MET A 103 5.51 7.28 17.24
N GLN A 104 4.36 7.72 16.74
CA GLN A 104 3.24 8.13 17.58
C GLN A 104 2.66 6.99 18.40
N ASN A 105 2.52 5.81 17.79
CA ASN A 105 2.04 4.61 18.49
C ASN A 105 3.02 4.17 19.59
N THR A 106 4.32 4.23 19.32
CA THR A 106 5.36 3.88 20.30
C THR A 106 5.35 4.89 21.48
N ALA A 107 5.28 6.18 21.19
CA ALA A 107 5.20 7.22 22.19
C ALA A 107 3.92 7.12 23.06
N ASN A 108 2.80 6.77 22.45
CA ASN A 108 1.54 6.57 23.20
C ASN A 108 1.63 5.33 24.09
N ALA A 109 2.21 4.22 23.61
CA ALA A 109 2.41 3.03 24.40
C ALA A 109 3.35 3.28 25.61
N GLU A 110 4.45 4.03 25.41
CA GLU A 110 5.36 4.42 26.48
C GLU A 110 4.68 5.32 27.52
N ASN A 111 3.83 6.25 27.09
CA ASN A 111 3.06 7.11 27.99
C ASN A 111 2.01 6.32 28.78
N GLU A 112 1.35 5.35 28.16
CA GLU A 112 0.39 4.48 28.85
C GLU A 112 1.08 3.60 29.91
N ILE A 113 2.26 3.05 29.60
CA ILE A 113 3.06 2.28 30.54
C ILE A 113 3.47 3.15 31.72
N ARG A 114 3.96 4.36 31.46
CA ARG A 114 4.35 5.30 32.50
C ARG A 114 3.19 5.75 33.38
N ALA A 115 2.02 5.98 32.78
CA ALA A 115 0.81 6.34 33.54
C ALA A 115 0.29 5.17 34.38
N ALA A 116 0.52 3.93 33.94
CA ALA A 116 0.20 2.74 34.73
C ALA A 116 1.17 2.55 35.92
N GLU A 117 2.44 2.84 35.74
CA GLU A 117 3.46 2.78 36.81
C GLU A 117 3.25 3.86 37.89
N GLU A 118 2.79 5.06 37.50
CA GLU A 118 2.49 6.15 38.45
C GLU A 118 1.21 5.92 39.27
N ASN A 119 0.33 5.02 38.84
CA ASN A 119 -0.93 4.70 39.51
C ASN A 119 -0.90 3.40 40.33
N GLU A 120 0.25 2.77 40.54
CA GLU A 120 0.32 1.68 41.51
C GLU A 120 0.07 2.20 42.92
N PRO A 121 -0.94 1.72 43.65
CA PRO A 121 -1.13 2.07 45.04
C PRO A 121 0.03 1.51 45.83
N ASP A 122 0.64 2.35 46.65
CA ASP A 122 1.67 2.02 47.63
C ASP A 122 1.17 0.87 48.56
N VAL A 123 1.41 -0.36 48.16
CA VAL A 123 1.09 -1.54 48.94
C VAL A 123 2.34 -1.89 49.75
N PRO A 124 2.27 -1.91 51.09
CA PRO A 124 3.43 -2.25 51.90
C PRO A 124 4.02 -3.60 51.51
N ALA A 125 5.31 -3.62 51.34
CA ALA A 125 6.07 -4.77 50.98
C ALA A 125 5.89 -5.94 51.97
N GLU A 126 5.00 -6.87 51.64
CA GLU A 126 5.10 -8.22 52.14
C GLU A 126 5.70 -9.09 51.03
N GLU A 127 6.79 -9.74 51.37
CA GLU A 127 7.56 -10.67 50.54
C GLU A 127 6.64 -11.60 49.77
N LYS A 128 6.50 -11.36 48.47
CA LYS A 128 6.08 -12.37 47.52
C LYS A 128 7.08 -12.42 46.39
N GLU A 129 7.57 -13.62 46.20
CA GLU A 129 8.57 -14.00 45.21
C GLU A 129 8.40 -13.25 43.88
N MET A 130 9.40 -12.47 43.55
CA MET A 130 9.51 -11.66 42.37
C MET A 130 9.79 -12.50 41.11
N GLY A 131 8.95 -13.48 40.81
CA GLY A 131 9.10 -14.27 39.60
C GLY A 131 8.00 -14.07 38.57
N PHE A 132 6.92 -13.36 38.93
CA PHE A 132 5.66 -13.43 38.18
C PHE A 132 5.38 -12.29 37.22
N ILE A 133 6.06 -11.14 37.32
CA ILE A 133 5.65 -9.93 36.63
C ILE A 133 6.17 -9.87 35.19
N SER A 134 7.32 -10.49 34.89
CA SER A 134 7.90 -10.44 33.55
C SER A 134 7.30 -11.41 32.52
N VAL A 135 6.59 -12.45 33.01
CA VAL A 135 5.96 -13.46 32.14
C VAL A 135 4.54 -13.08 31.72
N SER A 136 3.86 -12.23 32.51
CA SER A 136 2.46 -11.89 32.28
C SER A 136 2.24 -10.92 31.11
N ILE A 137 3.21 -10.11 30.73
CA ILE A 137 3.05 -9.14 29.62
C ILE A 137 3.01 -9.83 28.28
N GLY A 138 3.81 -10.89 28.07
CA GLY A 138 3.79 -11.66 26.81
C GLY A 138 2.61 -12.62 26.71
N GLU A 139 2.25 -13.28 27.81
CA GLU A 139 1.13 -14.23 27.84
C GLU A 139 -0.23 -13.53 27.89
N GLY A 140 -0.33 -12.39 28.59
CA GLY A 140 -1.57 -11.60 28.64
C GLY A 140 -1.97 -11.05 27.28
N ILE A 141 -1.02 -10.61 26.48
CA ILE A 141 -1.27 -10.18 25.09
C ILE A 141 -1.71 -11.36 24.24
N ASN A 142 -1.07 -12.53 24.39
CA ASN A 142 -1.45 -13.73 23.65
C ASN A 142 -2.83 -14.26 24.07
N GLU A 143 -3.22 -14.17 25.34
CA GLU A 143 -4.55 -14.58 25.81
C GLU A 143 -5.63 -13.60 25.35
N ILE A 144 -5.37 -12.30 25.37
CA ILE A 144 -6.30 -11.30 24.80
C ILE A 144 -6.47 -11.54 23.31
N PHE A 145 -5.42 -11.81 22.60
CA PHE A 145 -5.48 -12.15 21.17
C PHE A 145 -6.19 -13.48 20.92
N ARG A 146 -5.99 -14.53 21.72
CA ARG A 146 -6.73 -15.79 21.62
C ARG A 146 -8.21 -15.63 21.96
N GLY A 147 -8.53 -14.80 22.96
CA GLY A 147 -9.90 -14.48 23.34
C GLY A 147 -10.67 -13.66 22.30
N LEU A 148 -9.97 -12.93 21.42
CA LEU A 148 -10.54 -12.14 20.32
C LEU A 148 -10.60 -12.90 18.99
N GLY A 149 -10.30 -14.18 18.94
CA GLY A 149 -10.36 -14.99 17.74
C GLY A 149 -9.17 -14.75 16.78
N VAL A 150 -7.97 -14.66 17.34
CA VAL A 150 -6.72 -14.41 16.60
C VAL A 150 -6.42 -15.45 15.52
N ASP A 151 -6.96 -16.65 15.66
CA ASP A 151 -6.85 -17.64 14.58
C ASP A 151 -7.41 -17.12 13.27
N TYR A 152 -8.38 -16.21 13.31
CA TYR A 152 -8.91 -15.51 12.13
C TYR A 152 -8.06 -14.30 11.71
N ILE A 153 -7.39 -13.63 12.65
CA ILE A 153 -6.55 -12.45 12.36
C ILE A 153 -5.26 -12.87 11.66
N ILE A 154 -4.70 -14.03 11.95
CA ILE A 154 -3.51 -14.57 11.30
C ILE A 154 -3.80 -14.91 9.83
N GLU A 155 -4.96 -15.44 9.52
CA GLU A 155 -5.39 -15.68 8.15
C GLU A 155 -5.69 -14.38 7.39
N VAL A 156 -6.26 -13.38 8.06
CA VAL A 156 -6.51 -12.05 7.52
C VAL A 156 -5.22 -11.28 7.21
N GLY A 157 -4.16 -11.52 7.98
CA GLY A 157 -2.84 -10.92 7.71
C GLY A 157 -2.13 -11.49 6.48
N GLN A 158 -2.53 -12.66 5.99
CA GLN A 158 -1.94 -13.31 4.82
C GLN A 158 -2.68 -13.00 3.52
N THR A 159 -3.93 -12.56 3.59
CA THR A 159 -4.70 -12.15 2.43
C THR A 159 -4.98 -10.66 2.48
N MET A 160 -4.48 -9.93 1.51
CA MET A 160 -4.63 -8.47 1.38
C MET A 160 -6.09 -8.01 1.24
N ASN A 161 -7.03 -8.91 1.18
CA ASN A 161 -8.46 -8.67 1.30
C ASN A 161 -9.05 -9.81 2.11
N PRO A 162 -9.40 -9.56 3.38
CA PRO A 162 -10.26 -10.47 4.13
C PRO A 162 -11.61 -10.40 3.50
N ILE A 163 -11.76 -11.20 2.51
CA ILE A 163 -12.93 -11.17 1.78
C ILE A 163 -13.99 -11.87 2.53
N THR A 164 -15.14 -11.27 2.43
CA THR A 164 -16.47 -11.76 2.69
C THR A 164 -16.64 -13.29 2.60
N GLU A 165 -15.88 -14.01 1.81
CA GLU A 165 -15.94 -15.48 1.75
C GLU A 165 -15.40 -16.16 3.01
N ASP A 166 -14.30 -15.72 3.59
CA ASP A 166 -13.76 -16.28 4.82
C ASP A 166 -14.62 -15.89 6.03
N MET A 167 -15.21 -14.71 6.03
CA MET A 167 -16.20 -14.30 7.02
C MET A 167 -17.51 -15.08 6.90
N LEU A 168 -17.99 -15.36 5.71
CA LEU A 168 -19.17 -16.17 5.45
C LEU A 168 -18.96 -17.63 5.84
N ASN A 169 -17.80 -18.21 5.55
CA ASN A 169 -17.44 -19.55 5.99
C ASN A 169 -17.28 -19.68 7.51
N ALA A 170 -16.87 -18.61 8.20
CA ALA A 170 -16.82 -18.57 9.66
C ALA A 170 -18.22 -18.48 10.27
N ILE A 171 -19.17 -17.82 9.62
CA ILE A 171 -20.57 -17.71 10.07
C ILE A 171 -21.35 -19.01 9.82
N GLU A 172 -21.05 -19.74 8.74
CA GLU A 172 -21.71 -21.03 8.47
C GLU A 172 -21.22 -22.19 9.36
N LYS A 173 -20.14 -22.02 10.09
CA LYS A 173 -19.59 -23.03 11.03
C LYS A 173 -20.00 -22.82 12.47
N VAL A 174 -20.79 -21.82 12.78
CA VAL A 174 -21.42 -21.55 14.05
C VAL A 174 -22.89 -21.88 13.93
#